data_0ff790587c3568664255c3c731ced245
#
_entry.id   0ff790587c3568664255c3c731ced245
#
_cell.length_a   1.000
_cell.length_b   1.000
_cell.length_c   1.000
_cell.angle_alpha   90.00
_cell.angle_beta   90.00
_cell.angle_gamma   90.00
#
_symmetry.space_group_name_H-M   'P 1'
#
loop_
_entity.id
_entity.type
_entity.pdbx_description
1 polymer ?
#
loop_
_entity_poly.entity_id
_entity_poly.type
_entity_poly.pdbx_seq_one_letter_code
_entity_poly.pdbx_strand_id
1 'polypeptide(L)'
;MFPISAALLDAMVLSLVAREETYGYKITQDMQTAAKVSESTLYPVLRRLQKNGALETFDRAYMGRNRRYYRITALGAAMLRQYRIDWEEHKGQIDSILKEKEETQHDNG
;
A
#
# COMPACT_ATOMS: atom_id res chain seq x y z
N MET A 1 6.20 -17.47 -1.57
CA MET A 1 5.73 -16.07 -1.41
C MET A 1 4.26 -16.07 -1.07
N PHE A 2 3.89 -15.25 -0.12
CA PHE A 2 2.48 -15.16 0.26
C PHE A 2 1.74 -14.17 -0.62
N PRO A 3 0.52 -14.49 -1.04
CA PRO A 3 -0.27 -13.55 -1.81
C PRO A 3 -0.61 -12.31 -0.97
N ILE A 4 -0.75 -11.18 -1.65
CA ILE A 4 -1.10 -9.93 -0.99
C ILE A 4 -2.58 -9.69 -1.23
N SER A 5 -3.34 -9.48 -0.15
CA SER A 5 -4.77 -9.25 -0.24
C SER A 5 -5.07 -7.91 -0.90
N ALA A 6 -6.30 -7.77 -1.39
CA ALA A 6 -6.75 -6.51 -1.98
C ALA A 6 -6.65 -5.36 -0.98
N ALA A 7 -7.04 -5.60 0.27
CA ALA A 7 -6.96 -4.57 1.30
C ALA A 7 -5.52 -4.13 1.55
N LEU A 8 -4.60 -5.06 1.55
CA LEU A 8 -3.19 -4.73 1.77
C LEU A 8 -2.62 -3.97 0.57
N LEU A 9 -3.02 -4.32 -0.65
CA LEU A 9 -2.62 -3.57 -1.83
C LEU A 9 -3.11 -2.12 -1.74
N ASP A 10 -4.37 -1.93 -1.35
CA ASP A 10 -4.93 -0.60 -1.17
C ASP A 10 -4.12 0.19 -0.14
N ALA A 11 -3.82 -0.43 0.99
CA ALA A 11 -3.05 0.21 2.06
C ALA A 11 -1.67 0.63 1.58
N MET A 12 -1.00 -0.24 0.85
CA MET A 12 0.35 0.03 0.37
C MET A 12 0.37 1.17 -0.65
N VAL A 13 -0.58 1.16 -1.58
CA VAL A 13 -0.67 2.24 -2.57
C VAL A 13 -0.99 3.57 -1.89
N LEU A 14 -1.95 3.58 -0.97
CA LEU A 14 -2.29 4.80 -0.22
C LEU A 14 -1.09 5.32 0.55
N SER A 15 -0.31 4.43 1.13
CA SER A 15 0.87 4.82 1.89
C SER A 15 1.92 5.49 1.00
N LEU A 16 2.14 4.95 -0.19
CA LEU A 16 3.09 5.53 -1.13
C LEU A 16 2.65 6.94 -1.57
N VAL A 17 1.37 7.09 -1.88
CA VAL A 17 0.85 8.38 -2.34
C VAL A 17 0.81 9.39 -1.18
N ALA A 18 0.63 8.91 0.06
CA ALA A 18 0.66 9.78 1.23
C ALA A 18 2.03 10.37 1.50
N ARG A 19 3.10 9.68 1.11
CA ARG A 19 4.46 10.18 1.30
C ARG A 19 4.74 11.40 0.45
N GLU A 20 4.27 11.36 -0.81
CA GLU A 20 4.41 12.45 -1.74
C GLU A 20 3.49 12.21 -2.92
N GLU A 21 3.11 13.29 -3.58
CA GLU A 21 2.38 13.18 -4.84
C GLU A 21 3.25 12.46 -5.84
N THR A 22 2.67 11.50 -6.56
CA THR A 22 3.45 10.63 -7.41
C THR A 22 2.61 10.22 -8.63
N TYR A 23 3.22 9.50 -9.55
CA TYR A 23 2.57 9.11 -10.79
C TYR A 23 2.58 7.58 -10.93
N GLY A 24 1.72 7.09 -11.84
CA GLY A 24 1.45 5.66 -11.93
C GLY A 24 2.69 4.79 -12.09
N TYR A 25 3.59 5.20 -12.99
CA TYR A 25 4.79 4.41 -13.24
C TYR A 25 5.66 4.28 -11.99
N LYS A 26 5.82 5.38 -11.23
CA LYS A 26 6.62 5.33 -10.02
C LYS A 26 5.96 4.47 -8.97
N ILE A 27 4.63 4.54 -8.84
CA ILE A 27 3.91 3.68 -7.91
C ILE A 27 4.14 2.21 -8.27
N THR A 28 4.05 1.87 -9.55
CA THR A 28 4.26 0.48 -9.96
C THR A 28 5.69 0.02 -9.69
N GLN A 29 6.68 0.89 -9.92
CA GLN A 29 8.06 0.55 -9.62
C GLN A 29 8.28 0.33 -8.14
N ASP A 30 7.75 1.21 -7.30
CA ASP A 30 7.91 1.09 -5.85
C ASP A 30 7.25 -0.19 -5.35
N MET A 31 6.07 -0.50 -5.86
CA MET A 31 5.37 -1.71 -5.46
C MET A 31 6.07 -2.97 -5.94
N GLN A 32 6.63 -2.94 -7.14
CA GLN A 32 7.34 -4.09 -7.66
C GLN A 32 8.61 -4.35 -6.85
N THR A 33 9.31 -3.30 -6.46
CA THR A 33 10.51 -3.42 -5.64
C THR A 33 10.18 -3.93 -4.24
N ALA A 34 9.14 -3.38 -3.62
CA ALA A 34 8.81 -3.71 -2.23
C ALA A 34 8.11 -5.06 -2.10
N ALA A 35 7.26 -5.42 -3.06
CA ALA A 35 6.37 -6.56 -2.90
C ALA A 35 6.20 -7.39 -4.17
N LYS A 36 6.95 -7.09 -5.23
CA LYS A 36 6.93 -7.82 -6.51
C LYS A 36 5.54 -7.89 -7.13
N VAL A 37 4.80 -6.80 -7.03
CA VAL A 37 3.45 -6.69 -7.58
C VAL A 37 3.53 -6.14 -9.01
N SER A 38 2.85 -6.77 -9.94
CA SER A 38 2.91 -6.39 -11.35
C SER A 38 2.03 -5.19 -11.65
N GLU A 39 2.32 -4.54 -12.79
CA GLU A 39 1.51 -3.43 -13.26
C GLU A 39 0.05 -3.84 -13.48
N SER A 40 -0.15 -5.03 -14.05
CA SER A 40 -1.50 -5.48 -14.34
C SER A 40 -2.34 -5.66 -13.08
N THR A 41 -1.69 -5.92 -11.95
CA THR A 41 -2.37 -6.00 -10.66
C THR A 41 -2.64 -4.60 -10.10
N LEU A 42 -1.72 -3.66 -10.32
CA LEU A 42 -1.78 -2.35 -9.68
C LEU A 42 -2.70 -1.35 -10.35
N TYR A 43 -2.78 -1.35 -11.69
CA TYR A 43 -3.64 -0.36 -12.35
C TYR A 43 -5.11 -0.47 -11.95
N PRO A 44 -5.68 -1.68 -11.80
CA PRO A 44 -7.04 -1.79 -11.27
C PRO A 44 -7.18 -1.23 -9.84
N VAL A 45 -6.14 -1.37 -9.01
CA VAL A 45 -6.16 -0.82 -7.66
C VAL A 45 -6.23 0.71 -7.71
N LEU A 46 -5.39 1.31 -8.54
CA LEU A 46 -5.38 2.77 -8.70
C LEU A 46 -6.75 3.28 -9.18
N ARG A 47 -7.33 2.61 -10.16
CA ARG A 47 -8.64 2.99 -10.68
C ARG A 47 -9.71 2.89 -9.61
N ARG A 48 -9.70 1.82 -8.84
CA ARG A 48 -10.69 1.62 -7.78
C ARG A 48 -10.56 2.68 -6.69
N LEU A 49 -9.34 2.97 -6.26
CA LEU A 49 -9.12 3.97 -5.22
C LEU A 49 -9.51 5.37 -5.69
N GLN A 50 -9.26 5.67 -6.95
CA GLN A 50 -9.70 6.93 -7.53
C GLN A 50 -11.22 7.01 -7.60
N LYS A 51 -11.85 5.94 -8.07
CA LYS A 51 -13.30 5.89 -8.19
C LYS A 51 -13.98 6.02 -6.85
N ASN A 52 -13.39 5.44 -5.80
CA ASN A 52 -13.93 5.49 -4.45
C ASN A 52 -13.66 6.81 -3.74
N GLY A 53 -12.92 7.70 -4.36
CA GLY A 53 -12.60 8.99 -3.77
C GLY A 53 -11.43 9.00 -2.80
N ALA A 54 -10.69 7.90 -2.71
CA ALA A 54 -9.51 7.82 -1.83
C ALA A 54 -8.30 8.49 -2.45
N LEU A 55 -8.23 8.50 -3.77
CA LEU A 55 -7.20 9.19 -4.53
C LEU A 55 -7.85 10.14 -5.52
N GLU A 56 -7.18 11.24 -5.82
CA GLU A 56 -7.56 12.09 -6.93
C GLU A 56 -6.37 12.26 -7.85
N THR A 57 -6.64 12.62 -9.11
CA THR A 57 -5.60 12.77 -10.10
C THR A 57 -5.52 14.20 -10.57
N PHE A 58 -4.34 14.60 -10.99
CA PHE A 58 -4.13 15.90 -11.60
C PHE A 58 -2.97 15.76 -12.59
N ASP A 59 -2.95 16.64 -13.60
CA ASP A 59 -1.90 16.61 -14.60
C ASP A 59 -0.82 17.62 -14.24
N ARG A 60 0.42 17.24 -14.50
CA ARG A 60 1.58 18.09 -14.31
C ARG A 60 2.47 17.96 -15.52
N ALA A 61 2.95 19.07 -16.03
CA ALA A 61 3.87 19.05 -17.15
C ALA A 61 5.20 18.45 -16.72
N TYR A 62 5.73 17.57 -17.56
CA TYR A 62 7.03 16.96 -17.33
C TYR A 62 7.67 16.73 -18.68
N MET A 63 8.79 17.41 -18.95
CA MET A 63 9.56 17.26 -20.18
C MET A 63 8.67 17.43 -21.44
N GLY A 64 7.82 18.45 -21.42
CA GLY A 64 6.98 18.77 -22.56
C GLY A 64 5.74 17.91 -22.70
N ARG A 65 5.45 17.03 -21.75
CA ARG A 65 4.28 16.16 -21.77
C ARG A 65 3.50 16.33 -20.48
N ASN A 66 2.19 16.10 -20.56
CA ASN A 66 1.39 16.02 -19.36
C ASN A 66 1.56 14.64 -18.75
N ARG A 67 1.83 14.63 -17.45
CA ARG A 67 1.94 13.41 -16.69
C ARG A 67 0.84 13.39 -15.64
N ARG A 68 0.13 12.28 -15.53
CA ARG A 68 -0.93 12.14 -14.54
C ARG A 68 -0.33 11.77 -13.19
N TYR A 69 -0.61 12.60 -12.21
CA TYR A 69 -0.18 12.39 -10.84
C TYR A 69 -1.36 11.99 -9.97
N TYR A 70 -1.06 11.35 -8.87
CA TYR A 70 -2.04 10.95 -7.86
C TYR A 70 -1.76 11.69 -6.57
N ARG A 71 -2.82 12.01 -5.87
CA ARG A 71 -2.78 12.69 -4.58
C ARG A 71 -3.78 12.01 -3.68
N ILE A 72 -3.41 11.82 -2.39
CA ILE A 72 -4.33 11.23 -1.44
C ILE A 72 -5.36 12.27 -0.99
N THR A 73 -6.61 11.84 -0.85
CA THR A 73 -7.69 12.70 -0.36
C THR A 73 -7.83 12.56 1.15
N ALA A 74 -8.68 13.40 1.76
CA ALA A 74 -8.99 13.25 3.18
C ALA A 74 -9.57 11.87 3.48
N LEU A 75 -10.44 11.38 2.59
CA LEU A 75 -11.00 10.04 2.73
C LEU A 75 -9.89 8.98 2.65
N GLY A 76 -8.99 9.09 1.68
CA GLY A 76 -7.88 8.16 1.54
C GLY A 76 -6.99 8.14 2.77
N ALA A 77 -6.73 9.33 3.34
CA ALA A 77 -5.92 9.42 4.55
C ALA A 77 -6.60 8.73 5.73
N ALA A 78 -7.92 8.89 5.84
CA ALA A 78 -8.67 8.21 6.90
C ALA A 78 -8.63 6.69 6.71
N MET A 79 -8.79 6.22 5.48
CA MET A 79 -8.68 4.80 5.16
C MET A 79 -7.30 4.27 5.53
N LEU A 80 -6.27 5.02 5.20
CA LEU A 80 -4.90 4.60 5.49
C LEU A 80 -4.66 4.46 6.99
N ARG A 81 -5.17 5.38 7.78
CA ARG A 81 -5.04 5.29 9.24
C ARG A 81 -5.65 4.00 9.75
N GLN A 82 -6.85 3.66 9.25
CA GLN A 82 -7.51 2.42 9.68
C GLN A 82 -6.76 1.19 9.20
N TYR A 83 -6.26 1.20 7.98
CA TYR A 83 -5.46 0.09 7.46
C TYR A 83 -4.20 -0.14 8.30
N ARG A 84 -3.57 0.92 8.77
CA ARG A 84 -2.37 0.76 9.60
C ARG A 84 -2.69 0.10 10.93
N ILE A 85 -3.81 0.46 11.53
CA ILE A 85 -4.28 -0.18 12.77
C ILE A 85 -4.55 -1.66 12.50
N ASP A 86 -5.31 -1.93 11.44
CA ASP A 86 -5.68 -3.30 11.09
C ASP A 86 -4.46 -4.15 10.78
N TRP A 87 -3.47 -3.57 10.13
CA TRP A 87 -2.24 -4.27 9.81
C TRP A 87 -1.46 -4.68 11.05
N GLU A 88 -1.31 -3.77 12.02
CA GLU A 88 -0.59 -4.08 13.25
C GLU A 88 -1.27 -5.23 14.01
N GLU A 89 -2.58 -5.20 14.06
CA GLU A 89 -3.34 -6.25 14.71
C GLU A 89 -3.19 -7.58 13.96
N HIS A 90 -3.36 -7.55 12.66
CA HIS A 90 -3.25 -8.73 11.80
C HIS A 90 -1.84 -9.33 11.89
N LYS A 91 -0.83 -8.49 11.79
CA LYS A 91 0.55 -8.92 11.85
C LYS A 91 0.84 -9.62 13.18
N GLY A 92 0.36 -9.04 14.28
CA GLY A 92 0.55 -9.65 15.60
C GLY A 92 -0.12 -11.00 15.71
N GLN A 93 -1.33 -11.12 15.17
CA GLN A 93 -2.06 -12.39 15.19
C GLN A 93 -1.32 -13.48 14.41
N ILE A 94 -0.84 -13.14 13.23
CA ILE A 94 -0.12 -14.09 12.40
C ILE A 94 1.20 -14.48 13.05
N ASP A 95 1.92 -13.48 13.55
CA ASP A 95 3.22 -13.73 14.20
C ASP A 95 3.07 -14.65 15.40
N SER A 96 1.97 -14.51 16.14
CA SER A 96 1.78 -15.33 17.34
C SER A 96 1.68 -16.81 17.03
N ILE A 97 1.33 -17.14 15.79
CA ILE A 97 1.21 -18.53 15.37
C ILE A 97 2.47 -19.00 14.63
N LEU A 98 2.99 -18.16 13.72
CA LEU A 98 4.04 -18.59 12.82
C LEU A 98 5.43 -18.48 13.39
N LYS A 99 5.69 -17.53 14.26
CA LYS A 99 7.02 -17.37 14.83
C LYS A 99 7.20 -18.29 16.01
N GLU A 100 8.35 -18.95 16.03
CA GLU A 100 8.72 -19.73 17.18
C GLU A 100 9.13 -18.81 18.32
N LYS A 101 8.82 -19.23 19.52
CA LYS A 101 9.14 -18.44 20.69
C LYS A 101 10.37 -18.98 21.37
N GLU A 102 11.49 -18.76 20.75
CA GLU A 102 12.76 -19.26 21.30
C GLU A 102 13.01 -18.68 22.68
N GLU A 103 12.70 -17.42 22.84
CA GLU A 103 12.84 -16.76 24.14
C GLU A 103 11.97 -17.42 25.19
N THR A 104 10.78 -17.87 24.80
CA THR A 104 9.89 -18.57 25.71
C THR A 104 10.47 -19.92 26.11
N GLN A 105 11.09 -20.59 25.18
CA GLN A 105 11.71 -21.87 25.44
C GLN A 105 12.84 -21.73 26.44
N HIS A 106 13.59 -20.66 26.33
CA HIS A 106 14.66 -20.39 27.29
C HIS A 106 14.11 -20.17 28.68
N ASP A 107 13.01 -19.46 28.75
CA ASP A 107 12.39 -19.13 30.02
C ASP A 107 11.95 -20.37 30.75
N ASN A 108 11.59 -21.37 30.02
CA ASN A 108 11.13 -22.58 30.62
C ASN A 108 12.21 -23.38 31.25
N GLY A 109 13.37 -23.05 30.81
CA GLY A 109 14.51 -23.78 31.31
C GLY A 109 14.42 -23.90 32.74
#